data_81b6f9908caf7b08ebbe5c16e59b0864
#
_entry.id   81b6f9908caf7b08ebbe5c16e59b0864
#
_cell.length_a   1.000
_cell.length_b   1.000
_cell.length_c   1.000
_cell.angle_alpha   90.00
_cell.angle_beta   90.00
_cell.angle_gamma   90.00
#
_symmetry.space_group_name_H-M   'P 1'
#
loop_
_entity.id
_entity.type
_entity.pdbx_description
1 polymer ?
#
loop_
_entity_poly.entity_id
_entity_poly.type
_entity_poly.pdbx_seq_one_letter_code
_entity_poly.pdbx_strand_id
1 'polypeptide(L)'
;MVQTTTISGVPIVKIGHGLMSMSCVPEPPSDEQCFESIIAGINSAPPGVKVFLNAGEFYGTASNINANLELLNRFFTKYPQYAERTFLSVKGAVVVSEHGFAWDSSPAGLERSINNIIQKLGPNKKVDLFEPARVDPKVPIEETMAVLSKYVESGKIGSIGLSECSAATLERASKVGKVAAVEIEVSFWSYEEETRKVIAKAAEIGAVVAAYSPLGQGVLAGSLNPTQLHKDDYRNHFPRFQEEAFKNNMKLVDALKIIAEKKNITPAQLCLAWVSSLAPHVVPIPSSTRAARTLENVSAASVELNEQDHEEIKHAMELNPVSGDRYAKEIMKSVWG
;
A
#
# COMPACT_ATOMS: atom_id res chain seq x y z
N MET A 1 -2.23 -17.11 16.36
CA MET A 1 -2.50 -17.58 14.95
C MET A 1 -2.37 -16.41 14.00
N VAL A 2 -1.94 -16.64 12.76
CA VAL A 2 -1.88 -15.59 11.74
C VAL A 2 -3.30 -15.08 11.45
N GLN A 3 -3.55 -13.79 11.66
CA GLN A 3 -4.86 -13.17 11.40
C GLN A 3 -5.11 -13.07 9.89
N THR A 4 -6.37 -13.25 9.51
CA THR A 4 -6.84 -13.20 8.12
C THR A 4 -8.05 -12.28 7.98
N THR A 5 -8.30 -11.82 6.76
CA THR A 5 -9.52 -11.11 6.37
C THR A 5 -9.95 -11.57 4.98
N THR A 6 -10.97 -10.95 4.40
CA THR A 6 -11.52 -11.38 3.12
C THR A 6 -11.64 -10.18 2.18
N ILE A 7 -11.14 -10.30 0.94
CA ILE A 7 -11.32 -9.34 -0.14
C ILE A 7 -12.03 -10.02 -1.31
N SER A 8 -13.16 -9.47 -1.76
CA SER A 8 -13.99 -10.07 -2.83
C SER A 8 -14.28 -11.57 -2.64
N GLY A 9 -14.46 -12.02 -1.39
CA GLY A 9 -14.69 -13.44 -1.07
C GLY A 9 -13.42 -14.30 -0.98
N VAL A 10 -12.25 -13.74 -1.23
CA VAL A 10 -10.95 -14.43 -1.18
C VAL A 10 -10.31 -14.20 0.18
N PRO A 11 -9.97 -15.24 0.95
CA PRO A 11 -9.25 -15.08 2.21
C PRO A 11 -7.80 -14.65 1.97
N ILE A 12 -7.37 -13.60 2.67
CA ILE A 12 -6.02 -13.05 2.62
C ILE A 12 -5.42 -12.89 4.01
N VAL A 13 -4.11 -12.95 4.11
CA VAL A 13 -3.38 -12.59 5.35
C VAL A 13 -3.60 -11.11 5.66
N LYS A 14 -3.77 -10.76 6.95
CA LYS A 14 -3.96 -9.37 7.39
C LYS A 14 -2.72 -8.47 7.25
N ILE A 15 -1.60 -9.00 6.86
CA ILE A 15 -0.41 -8.24 6.44
C ILE A 15 -0.14 -8.58 4.98
N GLY A 16 -0.26 -7.58 4.11
CA GLY A 16 0.09 -7.71 2.70
C GLY A 16 1.57 -7.43 2.44
N HIS A 17 1.96 -7.40 1.18
CA HIS A 17 3.32 -7.13 0.75
C HIS A 17 3.34 -6.07 -0.35
N GLY A 18 3.80 -4.86 -0.03
CA GLY A 18 4.05 -3.79 -1.00
C GLY A 18 5.31 -4.07 -1.81
N LEU A 19 5.24 -3.88 -3.13
CA LEU A 19 6.32 -4.24 -4.05
C LEU A 19 7.05 -3.01 -4.64
N MET A 20 6.68 -1.79 -4.26
CA MET A 20 7.23 -0.56 -4.82
C MET A 20 8.77 -0.49 -4.70
N SER A 21 9.32 -0.85 -3.53
CA SER A 21 10.77 -0.77 -3.29
C SER A 21 11.59 -1.83 -4.05
N MET A 22 10.96 -2.77 -4.73
CA MET A 22 11.65 -3.77 -5.55
C MET A 22 12.10 -3.23 -6.91
N SER A 23 11.56 -2.08 -7.35
CA SER A 23 11.83 -1.53 -8.68
C SER A 23 11.82 0.00 -8.76
N CYS A 24 11.16 0.69 -7.81
CA CYS A 24 11.03 2.15 -7.78
C CYS A 24 12.01 2.77 -6.77
N VAL A 25 13.27 2.45 -6.94
CA VAL A 25 14.40 2.98 -6.13
C VAL A 25 15.59 3.24 -7.06
N PRO A 26 16.54 4.13 -6.68
CA PRO A 26 17.69 4.45 -7.54
C PRO A 26 18.52 3.22 -7.94
N GLU A 27 18.70 2.28 -7.02
CA GLU A 27 19.43 1.02 -7.21
C GLU A 27 18.50 -0.16 -6.85
N PRO A 28 17.70 -0.68 -7.82
CA PRO A 28 16.83 -1.80 -7.56
C PRO A 28 17.60 -3.06 -7.18
N PRO A 29 17.12 -3.86 -6.23
CA PRO A 29 17.72 -5.15 -5.90
C PRO A 29 17.59 -6.15 -7.06
N SER A 30 18.38 -7.23 -7.02
CA SER A 30 18.30 -8.29 -8.03
C SER A 30 16.95 -9.01 -8.01
N ASP A 31 16.58 -9.63 -9.13
CA ASP A 31 15.39 -10.47 -9.24
C ASP A 31 15.39 -11.58 -8.17
N GLU A 32 16.54 -12.22 -7.93
CA GLU A 32 16.68 -13.30 -6.95
C GLU A 32 16.31 -12.83 -5.55
N GLN A 33 16.83 -11.68 -5.11
CA GLN A 33 16.52 -11.10 -3.81
C GLN A 33 15.02 -10.76 -3.69
N CYS A 34 14.43 -10.18 -4.74
CA CYS A 34 13.01 -9.87 -4.79
C CYS A 34 12.16 -11.14 -4.72
N PHE A 35 12.54 -12.16 -5.49
CA PHE A 35 11.83 -13.45 -5.53
C PHE A 35 11.88 -14.18 -4.18
N GLU A 36 13.04 -14.22 -3.53
CA GLU A 36 13.16 -14.77 -2.17
C GLU A 36 12.25 -14.06 -1.18
N SER A 37 12.15 -12.73 -1.26
CA SER A 37 11.28 -11.94 -0.42
C SER A 37 9.79 -12.24 -0.66
N ILE A 38 9.36 -12.32 -1.93
CA ILE A 38 7.97 -12.66 -2.30
C ILE A 38 7.64 -14.09 -1.85
N ILE A 39 8.53 -15.05 -2.12
CA ILE A 39 8.35 -16.48 -1.75
C ILE A 39 8.24 -16.63 -0.23
N ALA A 40 9.09 -15.95 0.53
CA ALA A 40 9.04 -15.98 2.00
C ALA A 40 7.67 -15.53 2.53
N GLY A 41 7.12 -14.42 2.00
CA GLY A 41 5.78 -13.95 2.34
C GLY A 41 4.70 -14.97 1.99
N ILE A 42 4.73 -15.51 0.77
CA ILE A 42 3.72 -16.48 0.32
C ILE A 42 3.74 -17.77 1.15
N ASN A 43 4.94 -18.27 1.46
CA ASN A 43 5.09 -19.52 2.20
C ASN A 43 4.74 -19.40 3.69
N SER A 44 4.71 -18.18 4.24
CA SER A 44 4.25 -17.92 5.61
C SER A 44 2.72 -17.93 5.77
N ALA A 45 1.98 -17.82 4.66
CA ALA A 45 0.52 -17.83 4.69
C ALA A 45 -0.04 -19.24 4.96
N PRO A 46 -1.10 -19.37 5.78
CA PRO A 46 -1.78 -20.64 6.01
C PRO A 46 -2.33 -21.26 4.70
N PRO A 47 -2.55 -22.58 4.65
CA PRO A 47 -3.18 -23.24 3.51
C PRO A 47 -4.53 -22.60 3.16
N GLY A 48 -4.78 -22.35 1.87
CA GLY A 48 -6.02 -21.74 1.37
C GLY A 48 -6.12 -20.22 1.56
N VAL A 49 -5.16 -19.59 2.22
CA VAL A 49 -5.10 -18.13 2.40
C VAL A 49 -4.08 -17.55 1.42
N LYS A 50 -4.47 -16.49 0.71
CA LYS A 50 -3.58 -15.80 -0.24
C LYS A 50 -2.80 -14.66 0.44
N VAL A 51 -1.67 -14.29 -0.15
CA VAL A 51 -0.95 -13.06 0.21
C VAL A 51 -1.37 -11.94 -0.72
N PHE A 52 -1.77 -10.82 -0.15
CA PHE A 52 -2.07 -9.59 -0.90
C PHE A 52 -0.75 -8.96 -1.36
N LEU A 53 -0.51 -8.95 -2.67
CA LEU A 53 0.61 -8.27 -3.30
C LEU A 53 0.14 -6.95 -3.89
N ASN A 54 0.85 -5.86 -3.59
CA ASN A 54 0.50 -4.53 -4.07
C ASN A 54 1.59 -3.98 -4.98
N ALA A 55 1.23 -3.77 -6.25
CA ALA A 55 2.09 -3.35 -7.35
C ALA A 55 1.59 -2.05 -8.00
N GLY A 56 2.34 -1.52 -8.95
CA GLY A 56 1.94 -0.35 -9.73
C GLY A 56 2.51 -0.36 -11.14
N GLU A 57 1.69 0.10 -12.11
CA GLU A 57 2.10 0.29 -13.50
C GLU A 57 3.33 1.21 -13.61
N PHE A 58 3.40 2.20 -12.72
CA PHE A 58 4.41 3.25 -12.69
C PHE A 58 5.48 3.05 -11.61
N TYR A 59 5.57 1.85 -11.02
CA TYR A 59 6.60 1.51 -10.05
C TYR A 59 7.89 1.09 -10.74
N GLY A 60 8.59 2.08 -11.29
CA GLY A 60 9.86 1.90 -11.98
C GLY A 60 10.76 3.12 -11.88
N THR A 61 11.84 3.09 -12.63
CA THR A 61 12.76 4.21 -12.79
C THR A 61 12.41 5.00 -14.08
N ALA A 62 13.03 6.17 -14.26
CA ALA A 62 12.84 6.95 -15.48
C ALA A 62 13.21 6.19 -16.77
N SER A 63 14.14 5.23 -16.69
CA SER A 63 14.55 4.39 -17.82
C SER A 63 13.60 3.21 -18.08
N ASN A 64 12.85 2.75 -17.07
CA ASN A 64 11.88 1.68 -17.21
C ASN A 64 10.75 1.84 -16.18
N ILE A 65 9.70 2.53 -16.57
CA ILE A 65 8.57 2.84 -15.70
C ILE A 65 7.74 1.60 -15.32
N ASN A 66 7.76 0.56 -16.15
CA ASN A 66 7.02 -0.68 -15.94
C ASN A 66 7.83 -1.78 -15.25
N ALA A 67 8.99 -1.47 -14.69
CA ALA A 67 9.92 -2.44 -14.11
C ALA A 67 9.27 -3.37 -13.06
N ASN A 68 8.28 -2.86 -12.29
CA ASN A 68 7.55 -3.65 -11.30
C ASN A 68 6.70 -4.76 -11.92
N LEU A 69 5.98 -4.45 -13.00
CA LEU A 69 5.16 -5.43 -13.71
C LEU A 69 6.03 -6.48 -14.43
N GLU A 70 7.14 -6.05 -15.00
CA GLU A 70 8.10 -6.94 -15.67
C GLU A 70 8.81 -7.86 -14.66
N LEU A 71 9.12 -7.38 -13.46
CA LEU A 71 9.60 -8.20 -12.34
C LEU A 71 8.59 -9.30 -11.99
N LEU A 72 7.31 -8.94 -11.86
CA LEU A 72 6.24 -9.89 -11.56
C LEU A 72 6.02 -10.88 -12.70
N ASN A 73 6.13 -10.45 -13.96
CA ASN A 73 6.09 -11.36 -15.11
C ASN A 73 7.19 -12.42 -15.02
N ARG A 74 8.44 -12.01 -14.78
CA ARG A 74 9.57 -12.94 -14.59
C ARG A 74 9.35 -13.86 -13.39
N PHE A 75 8.83 -13.32 -12.27
CA PHE A 75 8.49 -14.11 -11.09
C PHE A 75 7.47 -15.21 -11.37
N PHE A 76 6.31 -14.85 -11.92
CA PHE A 76 5.25 -15.83 -12.20
C PHE A 76 5.56 -16.77 -13.37
N THR A 77 6.47 -16.38 -14.26
CA THR A 77 7.00 -17.28 -15.30
C THR A 77 7.92 -18.33 -14.68
N LYS A 78 8.80 -17.93 -13.76
CA LYS A 78 9.72 -18.85 -13.09
C LYS A 78 9.04 -19.73 -12.03
N TYR A 79 7.99 -19.19 -11.39
CA TYR A 79 7.31 -19.82 -10.26
C TYR A 79 5.77 -19.80 -10.43
N PRO A 80 5.20 -20.45 -11.45
CA PRO A 80 3.78 -20.39 -11.77
C PRO A 80 2.87 -20.94 -10.63
N GLN A 81 3.40 -21.82 -9.77
CA GLN A 81 2.67 -22.39 -8.63
C GLN A 81 2.25 -21.34 -7.59
N TYR A 82 2.85 -20.14 -7.58
CA TYR A 82 2.51 -19.08 -6.66
C TYR A 82 1.40 -18.15 -7.18
N ALA A 83 0.99 -18.28 -8.44
CA ALA A 83 -0.06 -17.43 -9.01
C ALA A 83 -1.38 -17.54 -8.21
N GLU A 84 -1.79 -18.77 -7.88
CA GLU A 84 -3.02 -19.03 -7.11
C GLU A 84 -2.89 -18.76 -5.60
N ARG A 85 -1.66 -18.58 -5.11
CA ARG A 85 -1.39 -18.26 -3.72
C ARG A 85 -1.31 -16.76 -3.43
N THR A 86 -1.52 -15.93 -4.45
CA THR A 86 -1.44 -14.48 -4.37
C THR A 86 -2.74 -13.82 -4.81
N PHE A 87 -3.07 -12.69 -4.18
CA PHE A 87 -4.08 -11.73 -4.63
C PHE A 87 -3.34 -10.47 -5.07
N LEU A 88 -3.30 -10.21 -6.37
CA LEU A 88 -2.51 -9.13 -6.95
C LEU A 88 -3.35 -7.88 -7.17
N SER A 89 -3.03 -6.80 -6.44
CA SER A 89 -3.49 -5.44 -6.71
C SER A 89 -2.48 -4.70 -7.57
N VAL A 90 -2.96 -3.98 -8.58
CA VAL A 90 -2.13 -3.14 -9.45
C VAL A 90 -2.74 -1.76 -9.58
N LYS A 91 -1.98 -0.73 -9.21
CA LYS A 91 -2.34 0.68 -9.46
C LYS A 91 -1.95 1.08 -10.86
N GLY A 92 -2.86 1.84 -11.52
CA GLY A 92 -2.64 2.36 -12.87
C GLY A 92 -3.34 3.70 -13.10
N ALA A 93 -3.73 3.97 -14.33
CA ALA A 93 -4.34 5.22 -14.78
C ALA A 93 -3.42 6.44 -14.54
N VAL A 94 -2.13 6.25 -14.77
CA VAL A 94 -1.10 7.29 -14.61
C VAL A 94 -0.44 7.57 -15.95
N VAL A 95 -0.21 8.85 -16.23
CA VAL A 95 0.63 9.31 -17.32
C VAL A 95 1.90 9.89 -16.72
N VAL A 96 3.05 9.38 -17.14
CA VAL A 96 4.36 9.86 -16.72
C VAL A 96 4.96 10.67 -17.84
N SER A 97 5.36 11.90 -17.56
CA SER A 97 5.99 12.82 -18.51
C SER A 97 7.20 13.51 -17.88
N GLU A 98 7.90 14.33 -18.63
CA GLU A 98 8.96 15.21 -18.13
C GLU A 98 8.45 16.22 -17.07
N HIS A 99 7.14 16.51 -17.04
CA HIS A 99 6.48 17.37 -16.06
C HIS A 99 6.01 16.63 -14.82
N GLY A 100 6.30 15.33 -14.69
CA GLY A 100 5.91 14.47 -13.56
C GLY A 100 4.72 13.57 -13.86
N PHE A 101 3.95 13.27 -12.83
CA PHE A 101 2.78 12.39 -12.90
C PHE A 101 1.50 13.17 -13.17
N ALA A 102 0.65 12.62 -14.05
CA ALA A 102 -0.71 13.08 -14.26
C ALA A 102 -1.68 11.90 -14.15
N TRP A 103 -2.90 12.17 -13.69
CA TRP A 103 -3.95 11.20 -13.54
C TRP A 103 -4.83 11.19 -14.78
N ASP A 104 -5.15 10.02 -15.30
CA ASP A 104 -5.97 9.87 -16.51
C ASP A 104 -6.93 8.69 -16.34
N SER A 105 -8.07 8.99 -15.71
CA SER A 105 -9.18 8.06 -15.53
C SER A 105 -10.23 8.17 -16.63
N SER A 106 -9.93 8.86 -17.75
CA SER A 106 -10.77 8.82 -18.95
C SER A 106 -10.93 7.39 -19.48
N PRO A 107 -11.99 7.10 -20.25
CA PRO A 107 -12.15 5.77 -20.86
C PRO A 107 -10.90 5.32 -21.64
N ALA A 108 -10.27 6.22 -22.39
CA ALA A 108 -9.04 5.94 -23.16
C ALA A 108 -7.83 5.71 -22.25
N GLY A 109 -7.69 6.50 -21.17
CA GLY A 109 -6.63 6.36 -20.19
C GLY A 109 -6.70 5.05 -19.43
N LEU A 110 -7.90 4.66 -19.00
CA LEU A 110 -8.15 3.36 -18.34
C LEU A 110 -7.86 2.19 -19.28
N GLU A 111 -8.31 2.28 -20.55
CA GLU A 111 -8.05 1.25 -21.54
C GLU A 111 -6.55 1.08 -21.79
N ARG A 112 -5.83 2.18 -22.02
CA ARG A 112 -4.37 2.19 -22.19
C ARG A 112 -3.69 1.52 -21.00
N SER A 113 -4.02 1.96 -19.79
CA SER A 113 -3.38 1.47 -18.56
C SER A 113 -3.65 -0.02 -18.33
N ILE A 114 -4.90 -0.46 -18.40
CA ILE A 114 -5.27 -1.87 -18.18
C ILE A 114 -4.62 -2.77 -19.23
N ASN A 115 -4.62 -2.39 -20.50
CA ASN A 115 -4.00 -3.16 -21.58
C ASN A 115 -2.47 -3.23 -21.39
N ASN A 116 -1.81 -2.12 -21.03
CA ASN A 116 -0.37 -2.09 -20.73
C ASN A 116 -0.03 -3.01 -19.53
N ILE A 117 -0.81 -2.93 -18.45
CA ILE A 117 -0.61 -3.79 -17.27
C ILE A 117 -0.71 -5.27 -17.65
N ILE A 118 -1.75 -5.67 -18.37
CA ILE A 118 -1.95 -7.06 -18.80
C ILE A 118 -0.80 -7.51 -19.70
N GLN A 119 -0.36 -6.68 -20.64
CA GLN A 119 0.75 -6.98 -21.54
C GLN A 119 2.07 -7.17 -20.78
N LYS A 120 2.39 -6.27 -19.85
CA LYS A 120 3.63 -6.29 -19.10
C LYS A 120 3.69 -7.41 -18.07
N LEU A 121 2.56 -7.68 -17.41
CA LEU A 121 2.42 -8.77 -16.43
C LEU A 121 2.49 -10.16 -17.10
N GLY A 122 2.06 -10.26 -18.37
CA GLY A 122 2.05 -11.52 -19.12
C GLY A 122 0.94 -12.49 -18.68
N PRO A 123 0.91 -13.69 -19.25
CA PRO A 123 -0.23 -14.62 -19.13
C PRO A 123 -0.29 -15.38 -17.80
N ASN A 124 0.79 -15.42 -17.02
CA ASN A 124 0.92 -16.33 -15.87
C ASN A 124 0.27 -15.80 -14.59
N LYS A 125 -0.16 -14.54 -14.58
CA LYS A 125 -0.91 -13.96 -13.46
C LYS A 125 -1.94 -12.94 -13.97
N LYS A 126 -3.18 -13.06 -13.49
CA LYS A 126 -4.23 -12.07 -13.73
C LYS A 126 -4.16 -10.96 -12.68
N VAL A 127 -4.68 -9.78 -13.04
CA VAL A 127 -4.91 -8.68 -12.11
C VAL A 127 -6.17 -8.99 -11.30
N ASP A 128 -6.01 -9.27 -10.00
CA ASP A 128 -7.15 -9.55 -9.12
C ASP A 128 -7.87 -8.26 -8.69
N LEU A 129 -7.13 -7.15 -8.59
CA LEU A 129 -7.65 -5.83 -8.26
C LEU A 129 -6.93 -4.76 -9.07
N PHE A 130 -7.68 -3.93 -9.80
CA PHE A 130 -7.15 -2.73 -10.45
C PHE A 130 -7.59 -1.48 -9.70
N GLU A 131 -6.68 -0.53 -9.52
CA GLU A 131 -6.93 0.74 -8.84
C GLU A 131 -6.41 1.92 -9.66
N PRO A 132 -7.25 2.93 -10.01
CA PRO A 132 -6.70 4.23 -10.37
C PRO A 132 -5.84 4.76 -9.23
N ALA A 133 -4.60 5.17 -9.53
CA ALA A 133 -3.63 5.58 -8.50
C ALA A 133 -4.07 6.81 -7.71
N ARG A 134 -4.89 7.65 -8.33
CA ARG A 134 -5.56 8.81 -7.73
C ARG A 134 -6.91 9.03 -8.40
N VAL A 135 -7.78 9.76 -7.73
CA VAL A 135 -9.00 10.28 -8.35
C VAL A 135 -8.60 11.36 -9.35
N ASP A 136 -9.03 11.21 -10.60
CA ASP A 136 -8.80 12.22 -11.63
C ASP A 136 -9.85 13.35 -11.46
N PRO A 137 -9.43 14.60 -11.18
CA PRO A 137 -10.37 15.70 -10.97
C PRO A 137 -11.11 16.13 -12.26
N LYS A 138 -10.68 15.62 -13.41
CA LYS A 138 -11.28 15.92 -14.72
C LYS A 138 -12.38 14.94 -15.11
N VAL A 139 -12.46 13.78 -14.43
CA VAL A 139 -13.39 12.70 -14.74
C VAL A 139 -14.24 12.38 -13.50
N PRO A 140 -15.58 12.51 -13.58
CA PRO A 140 -16.44 12.10 -12.46
C PRO A 140 -16.17 10.67 -12.04
N ILE A 141 -16.12 10.42 -10.74
CA ILE A 141 -15.83 9.07 -10.21
C ILE A 141 -16.85 8.05 -10.70
N GLU A 142 -18.08 8.49 -10.94
CA GLU A 142 -19.16 7.65 -11.48
C GLU A 142 -18.83 7.14 -12.88
N GLU A 143 -18.25 7.97 -13.75
CA GLU A 143 -17.80 7.56 -15.10
C GLU A 143 -16.64 6.59 -15.02
N THR A 144 -15.63 6.87 -14.16
CA THR A 144 -14.53 5.97 -13.89
C THR A 144 -15.05 4.58 -13.46
N MET A 145 -15.97 4.53 -12.51
CA MET A 145 -16.54 3.28 -12.02
C MET A 145 -17.34 2.54 -13.08
N ALA A 146 -18.14 3.25 -13.90
CA ALA A 146 -18.91 2.65 -14.99
C ALA A 146 -18.02 2.01 -16.06
N VAL A 147 -16.87 2.61 -16.35
CA VAL A 147 -15.87 2.03 -17.29
C VAL A 147 -15.22 0.81 -16.66
N LEU A 148 -14.73 0.91 -15.42
CA LEU A 148 -14.07 -0.21 -14.73
C LEU A 148 -14.99 -1.42 -14.55
N SER A 149 -16.28 -1.20 -14.30
CA SER A 149 -17.28 -2.29 -14.19
C SER A 149 -17.31 -3.16 -15.44
N LYS A 150 -17.19 -2.56 -16.65
CA LYS A 150 -17.13 -3.31 -17.92
C LYS A 150 -15.87 -4.17 -18.04
N TYR A 151 -14.75 -3.72 -17.46
CA TYR A 151 -13.53 -4.53 -17.41
C TYR A 151 -13.62 -5.70 -16.44
N VAL A 152 -14.37 -5.55 -15.34
CA VAL A 152 -14.70 -6.67 -14.44
C VAL A 152 -15.63 -7.67 -15.15
N GLU A 153 -16.70 -7.19 -15.79
CA GLU A 153 -17.65 -8.03 -16.54
C GLU A 153 -16.97 -8.82 -17.67
N SER A 154 -15.99 -8.20 -18.35
CA SER A 154 -15.22 -8.89 -19.40
C SER A 154 -14.13 -9.84 -18.85
N GLY A 155 -13.90 -9.86 -17.53
CA GLY A 155 -12.87 -10.67 -16.88
C GLY A 155 -11.44 -10.21 -17.12
N LYS A 156 -11.23 -9.00 -17.66
CA LYS A 156 -9.89 -8.40 -17.83
C LYS A 156 -9.24 -8.03 -16.50
N ILE A 157 -10.04 -7.60 -15.53
CA ILE A 157 -9.65 -7.39 -14.13
C ILE A 157 -10.62 -8.15 -13.21
N GLY A 158 -10.15 -8.54 -12.02
CA GLY A 158 -10.98 -9.31 -11.09
C GLY A 158 -11.93 -8.44 -10.26
N SER A 159 -11.50 -7.27 -9.83
CA SER A 159 -12.26 -6.34 -8.99
C SER A 159 -11.70 -4.92 -9.11
N ILE A 160 -12.46 -3.96 -8.57
CA ILE A 160 -12.12 -2.54 -8.58
C ILE A 160 -11.73 -2.09 -7.18
N GLY A 161 -10.62 -1.35 -7.08
CA GLY A 161 -10.24 -0.57 -5.93
C GLY A 161 -10.12 0.92 -6.28
N LEU A 162 -9.97 1.73 -5.25
CA LEU A 162 -9.67 3.16 -5.37
C LEU A 162 -8.46 3.50 -4.51
N SER A 163 -7.74 4.55 -4.84
CA SER A 163 -6.58 4.99 -4.06
C SER A 163 -6.66 6.49 -3.77
N GLU A 164 -6.35 6.87 -2.51
CA GLU A 164 -6.30 8.25 -2.01
C GLU A 164 -7.59 9.06 -2.29
N CYS A 165 -8.75 8.41 -2.17
CA CYS A 165 -10.04 9.07 -2.26
C CYS A 165 -10.62 9.37 -0.86
N SER A 166 -11.44 10.42 -0.78
CA SER A 166 -12.19 10.77 0.42
C SER A 166 -13.32 9.78 0.70
N ALA A 167 -13.83 9.77 1.93
CA ALA A 167 -15.00 8.97 2.29
C ALA A 167 -16.23 9.33 1.43
N ALA A 168 -16.39 10.60 1.06
CA ALA A 168 -17.48 11.06 0.19
C ALA A 168 -17.33 10.51 -1.24
N THR A 169 -16.13 10.52 -1.81
CA THR A 169 -15.87 9.95 -3.13
C THR A 169 -16.04 8.43 -3.12
N LEU A 170 -15.59 7.75 -2.06
CA LEU A 170 -15.77 6.31 -1.88
C LEU A 170 -17.27 5.94 -1.82
N GLU A 171 -18.09 6.74 -1.12
CA GLU A 171 -19.54 6.56 -1.09
C GLU A 171 -20.17 6.73 -2.48
N ARG A 172 -19.80 7.77 -3.24
CA ARG A 172 -20.29 8.00 -4.60
C ARG A 172 -19.92 6.83 -5.52
N ALA A 173 -18.67 6.39 -5.49
CA ALA A 173 -18.17 5.27 -6.28
C ALA A 173 -18.96 3.98 -6.00
N SER A 174 -19.22 3.68 -4.71
CA SER A 174 -19.92 2.46 -4.29
C SER A 174 -21.38 2.38 -4.75
N LYS A 175 -22.00 3.51 -5.09
CA LYS A 175 -23.37 3.56 -5.66
C LYS A 175 -23.43 3.15 -7.13
N VAL A 176 -22.28 3.18 -7.84
CA VAL A 176 -22.19 2.81 -9.26
C VAL A 176 -21.71 1.38 -9.45
N GLY A 177 -20.77 0.95 -8.63
CA GLY A 177 -20.19 -0.39 -8.73
C GLY A 177 -19.52 -0.83 -7.43
N LYS A 178 -19.27 -2.13 -7.30
CA LYS A 178 -18.63 -2.68 -6.10
C LYS A 178 -17.17 -2.26 -6.02
N VAL A 179 -16.81 -1.55 -4.95
CA VAL A 179 -15.44 -1.26 -4.59
C VAL A 179 -14.96 -2.36 -3.63
N ALA A 180 -13.92 -3.09 -4.02
CA ALA A 180 -13.38 -4.21 -3.23
C ALA A 180 -12.31 -3.75 -2.23
N ALA A 181 -11.57 -2.70 -2.55
CA ALA A 181 -10.57 -2.11 -1.66
C ALA A 181 -10.46 -0.59 -1.86
N VAL A 182 -9.99 0.08 -0.82
CA VAL A 182 -9.51 1.46 -0.90
C VAL A 182 -8.10 1.51 -0.31
N GLU A 183 -7.14 2.04 -1.09
CA GLU A 183 -5.76 2.18 -0.66
C GLU A 183 -5.51 3.61 -0.16
N ILE A 184 -5.15 3.74 1.11
CA ILE A 184 -4.85 5.03 1.75
C ILE A 184 -3.61 4.92 2.64
N GLU A 185 -2.96 6.05 2.91
CA GLU A 185 -1.88 6.09 3.88
C GLU A 185 -2.40 5.94 5.30
N VAL A 186 -1.94 4.92 6.02
CA VAL A 186 -2.25 4.73 7.44
C VAL A 186 -1.01 4.34 8.22
N SER A 187 -0.62 5.18 9.15
CA SER A 187 0.50 4.93 10.05
C SER A 187 0.36 5.83 11.29
N PHE A 188 1.25 5.68 12.27
CA PHE A 188 1.36 6.64 13.37
C PHE A 188 1.62 8.09 12.93
N TRP A 189 2.08 8.29 11.69
CA TRP A 189 2.29 9.60 11.09
C TRP A 189 1.11 10.10 10.25
N SER A 190 0.17 9.23 9.91
CA SER A 190 -0.94 9.52 9.01
C SER A 190 -2.19 8.81 9.51
N TYR A 191 -2.87 9.43 10.48
CA TYR A 191 -4.12 8.94 11.07
C TYR A 191 -5.04 10.12 11.40
N GLU A 192 -5.29 10.93 10.39
CA GLU A 192 -6.14 12.12 10.45
C GLU A 192 -7.62 11.74 10.50
N GLU A 193 -8.48 12.75 10.62
CA GLU A 193 -9.94 12.56 10.66
C GLU A 193 -10.46 11.92 9.38
N GLU A 194 -9.96 12.32 8.20
CA GLU A 194 -10.39 11.74 6.93
C GLU A 194 -9.96 10.28 6.80
N THR A 195 -8.76 9.91 7.27
CA THR A 195 -8.33 8.51 7.35
C THR A 195 -9.36 7.65 8.11
N ARG A 196 -9.82 8.14 9.28
CA ARG A 196 -10.85 7.43 10.08
C ARG A 196 -12.19 7.35 9.37
N LYS A 197 -12.61 8.40 8.67
CA LYS A 197 -13.86 8.41 7.88
C LYS A 197 -13.80 7.41 6.73
N VAL A 198 -12.67 7.31 6.02
CA VAL A 198 -12.49 6.33 4.93
C VAL A 198 -12.49 4.92 5.47
N ILE A 199 -11.83 4.64 6.60
CA ILE A 199 -11.87 3.32 7.26
C ILE A 199 -13.31 2.95 7.63
N ALA A 200 -14.07 3.87 8.22
CA ALA A 200 -15.47 3.63 8.58
C ALA A 200 -16.34 3.39 7.34
N LYS A 201 -16.19 4.21 6.29
CA LYS A 201 -16.94 4.05 5.04
C LYS A 201 -16.59 2.73 4.32
N ALA A 202 -15.34 2.31 4.34
CA ALA A 202 -14.92 1.03 3.78
C ALA A 202 -15.63 -0.15 4.49
N ALA A 203 -15.78 -0.09 5.83
CA ALA A 203 -16.57 -1.08 6.57
C ALA A 203 -18.03 -1.14 6.10
N GLU A 204 -18.68 0.02 5.93
CA GLU A 204 -20.08 0.11 5.53
C GLU A 204 -20.34 -0.53 4.16
N ILE A 205 -19.41 -0.37 3.21
CA ILE A 205 -19.55 -0.89 1.84
C ILE A 205 -18.92 -2.28 1.66
N GLY A 206 -18.31 -2.84 2.71
CA GLY A 206 -17.63 -4.14 2.68
C GLY A 206 -16.31 -4.16 1.89
N ALA A 207 -15.62 -3.03 1.81
CA ALA A 207 -14.31 -2.91 1.18
C ALA A 207 -13.17 -3.12 2.20
N VAL A 208 -12.03 -3.62 1.71
CA VAL A 208 -10.78 -3.69 2.47
C VAL A 208 -10.05 -2.34 2.38
N VAL A 209 -9.44 -1.91 3.47
CA VAL A 209 -8.49 -0.80 3.46
C VAL A 209 -7.08 -1.35 3.29
N ALA A 210 -6.46 -1.12 2.14
CA ALA A 210 -5.03 -1.39 1.92
C ALA A 210 -4.23 -0.20 2.48
N ALA A 211 -3.66 -0.38 3.66
CA ALA A 211 -2.95 0.68 4.39
C ALA A 211 -1.49 0.76 3.94
N TYR A 212 -1.17 1.70 3.03
CA TYR A 212 0.20 1.88 2.57
C TYR A 212 1.03 2.75 3.51
N SER A 213 2.35 2.69 3.36
CA SER A 213 3.34 3.35 4.23
C SER A 213 3.11 3.13 5.74
N PRO A 214 2.72 1.94 6.21
CA PRO A 214 2.41 1.70 7.64
C PRO A 214 3.61 1.88 8.55
N LEU A 215 4.83 1.88 7.99
CA LEU A 215 6.10 2.13 8.69
C LEU A 215 6.63 3.56 8.49
N GLY A 216 5.77 4.53 8.10
CA GLY A 216 6.19 5.92 7.86
C GLY A 216 7.39 6.00 6.90
N GLN A 217 7.28 5.29 5.78
CA GLN A 217 8.35 5.16 4.76
C GLN A 217 9.70 4.67 5.32
N GLY A 218 9.65 3.85 6.40
CA GLY A 218 10.80 3.23 7.06
C GLY A 218 11.27 3.92 8.34
N VAL A 219 10.83 5.14 8.62
CA VAL A 219 11.27 5.90 9.81
C VAL A 219 10.72 5.26 11.09
N LEU A 220 9.43 4.89 11.10
CA LEU A 220 8.77 4.31 12.27
C LEU A 220 9.35 2.94 12.68
N ALA A 221 10.05 2.25 11.77
CA ALA A 221 10.81 1.06 12.10
C ALA A 221 12.10 1.36 12.90
N GLY A 222 12.46 2.64 13.06
CA GLY A 222 13.59 3.08 13.88
C GLY A 222 14.97 2.88 13.27
N SER A 223 15.07 2.43 12.01
CA SER A 223 16.34 2.11 11.34
C SER A 223 16.73 3.11 10.24
N LEU A 224 15.86 4.04 9.87
CA LEU A 224 16.14 5.02 8.83
C LEU A 224 16.85 6.25 9.42
N ASN A 225 17.98 6.61 8.83
CA ASN A 225 18.64 7.89 9.05
C ASN A 225 18.50 8.75 7.78
N PRO A 226 17.77 9.89 7.81
CA PRO A 226 17.57 10.73 6.63
C PRO A 226 18.87 11.28 6.04
N THR A 227 19.89 11.50 6.86
CA THR A 227 21.19 12.01 6.37
C THR A 227 21.96 10.99 5.53
N GLN A 228 21.48 9.73 5.51
CA GLN A 228 22.06 8.62 4.74
C GLN A 228 21.21 8.24 3.51
N LEU A 229 20.15 8.99 3.23
CA LEU A 229 19.35 8.77 2.02
C LEU A 229 20.18 9.08 0.76
N HIS A 230 20.00 8.26 -0.28
CA HIS A 230 20.59 8.57 -1.58
C HIS A 230 20.13 9.95 -2.05
N LYS A 231 20.99 10.71 -2.75
CA LYS A 231 20.68 12.07 -3.21
C LYS A 231 19.41 12.15 -4.06
N ASP A 232 19.13 11.11 -4.83
CA ASP A 232 17.96 11.01 -5.69
C ASP A 232 16.76 10.30 -5.03
N ASP A 233 16.80 10.10 -3.70
CA ASP A 233 15.70 9.54 -2.96
C ASP A 233 14.55 10.55 -2.86
N TYR A 234 13.35 10.15 -3.29
CA TYR A 234 12.17 11.02 -3.31
C TYR A 234 11.79 11.58 -1.95
N ARG A 235 12.13 10.89 -0.85
CA ARG A 235 11.88 11.32 0.53
C ARG A 235 12.60 12.60 0.91
N ASN A 236 13.70 12.93 0.22
CA ASN A 236 14.41 14.20 0.41
C ASN A 236 13.53 15.43 0.13
N HIS A 237 12.45 15.28 -0.63
CA HIS A 237 11.53 16.36 -0.99
C HIS A 237 10.28 16.43 -0.08
N PHE A 238 10.14 15.52 0.88
CA PHE A 238 8.95 15.49 1.74
C PHE A 238 9.13 16.35 2.98
N PRO A 239 8.12 17.18 3.34
CA PRO A 239 8.20 18.08 4.50
C PRO A 239 8.50 17.36 5.82
N ARG A 240 7.99 16.14 6.03
CA ARG A 240 8.24 15.34 7.24
C ARG A 240 9.69 14.89 7.40
N PHE A 241 10.46 14.90 6.33
CA PHE A 241 11.87 14.49 6.30
C PHE A 241 12.83 15.68 6.39
N GLN A 242 12.33 16.92 6.39
CA GLN A 242 13.17 18.11 6.60
C GLN A 242 13.65 18.18 8.05
N GLU A 243 14.83 18.72 8.28
CA GLU A 243 15.60 18.60 9.52
C GLU A 243 14.79 18.86 10.79
N GLU A 244 14.10 20.01 10.89
CA GLU A 244 13.33 20.36 12.09
C GLU A 244 12.11 19.46 12.30
N ALA A 245 11.33 19.22 11.22
CA ALA A 245 10.17 18.34 11.27
C ALA A 245 10.60 16.91 11.62
N PHE A 246 11.66 16.42 11.02
CA PHE A 246 12.18 15.08 11.28
C PHE A 246 12.62 14.93 12.74
N LYS A 247 13.38 15.90 13.27
CA LYS A 247 13.82 15.88 14.68
C LYS A 247 12.63 15.85 15.64
N ASN A 248 11.56 16.59 15.35
CA ASN A 248 10.32 16.52 16.13
C ASN A 248 9.65 15.16 16.03
N ASN A 249 9.54 14.63 14.82
CA ASN A 249 8.87 13.36 14.54
C ASN A 249 9.58 12.14 15.15
N MET A 250 10.89 12.24 15.37
CA MET A 250 11.66 11.19 16.05
C MET A 250 11.27 10.99 17.51
N LYS A 251 10.71 12.01 18.19
CA LYS A 251 10.20 11.85 19.56
C LYS A 251 9.12 10.79 19.66
N LEU A 252 8.20 10.77 18.67
CA LEU A 252 7.18 9.72 18.58
C LEU A 252 7.84 8.34 18.33
N VAL A 253 8.82 8.27 17.43
CA VAL A 253 9.54 7.01 17.16
C VAL A 253 10.19 6.45 18.43
N ASP A 254 10.84 7.32 19.22
CA ASP A 254 11.49 6.90 20.46
C ASP A 254 10.47 6.44 21.51
N ALA A 255 9.33 7.11 21.63
CA ALA A 255 8.24 6.67 22.51
C ALA A 255 7.68 5.29 22.09
N LEU A 256 7.48 5.07 20.78
CA LEU A 256 7.00 3.79 20.24
C LEU A 256 8.03 2.66 20.43
N LYS A 257 9.32 2.92 20.37
CA LYS A 257 10.36 1.94 20.69
C LYS A 257 10.24 1.42 22.11
N ILE A 258 10.01 2.31 23.08
CA ILE A 258 9.82 1.93 24.48
C ILE A 258 8.62 1.00 24.64
N ILE A 259 7.50 1.28 23.95
CA ILE A 259 6.30 0.43 23.99
C ILE A 259 6.59 -0.95 23.35
N ALA A 260 7.29 -0.96 22.21
CA ALA A 260 7.67 -2.21 21.54
C ALA A 260 8.59 -3.08 22.41
N GLU A 261 9.58 -2.47 23.07
CA GLU A 261 10.49 -3.15 24.00
C GLU A 261 9.75 -3.80 25.18
N LYS A 262 8.78 -3.09 25.80
CA LYS A 262 7.95 -3.65 26.87
C LYS A 262 7.18 -4.91 26.43
N LYS A 263 6.78 -4.96 25.16
CA LYS A 263 6.07 -6.11 24.58
C LYS A 263 7.01 -7.18 24.00
N ASN A 264 8.31 -6.97 24.04
CA ASN A 264 9.32 -7.85 23.43
C ASN A 264 9.05 -8.09 21.92
N ILE A 265 8.67 -7.03 21.21
CA ILE A 265 8.48 -7.01 19.74
C ILE A 265 9.31 -5.89 19.12
N THR A 266 9.48 -5.93 17.80
CA THR A 266 10.18 -4.83 17.10
C THR A 266 9.25 -3.62 16.91
N PRO A 267 9.80 -2.39 16.74
CA PRO A 267 9.01 -1.22 16.38
C PRO A 267 8.21 -1.42 15.09
N ALA A 268 8.76 -2.13 14.10
CA ALA A 268 8.04 -2.47 12.87
C ALA A 268 6.81 -3.35 13.15
N GLN A 269 6.95 -4.38 13.98
CA GLN A 269 5.84 -5.23 14.39
C GLN A 269 4.77 -4.44 15.16
N LEU A 270 5.16 -3.51 16.05
CA LEU A 270 4.22 -2.64 16.76
C LEU A 270 3.41 -1.78 15.78
N CYS A 271 4.08 -1.12 14.83
CA CYS A 271 3.42 -0.29 13.82
C CYS A 271 2.40 -1.09 12.99
N LEU A 272 2.80 -2.26 12.51
CA LEU A 272 1.95 -3.10 11.66
C LEU A 272 0.78 -3.69 12.44
N ALA A 273 1.02 -4.15 13.67
CA ALA A 273 -0.03 -4.67 14.54
C ALA A 273 -1.06 -3.58 14.88
N TRP A 274 -0.60 -2.36 15.18
CA TRP A 274 -1.49 -1.24 15.45
C TRP A 274 -2.35 -0.89 14.23
N VAL A 275 -1.75 -0.71 13.04
CA VAL A 275 -2.53 -0.45 11.82
C VAL A 275 -3.54 -1.58 11.56
N SER A 276 -3.12 -2.84 11.70
CA SER A 276 -3.98 -4.00 11.52
C SER A 276 -5.12 -4.07 12.55
N SER A 277 -4.92 -3.56 13.77
CA SER A 277 -5.92 -3.58 14.85
C SER A 277 -7.00 -2.49 14.73
N LEU A 278 -6.81 -1.48 13.86
CA LEU A 278 -7.77 -0.39 13.68
C LEU A 278 -9.17 -0.88 13.26
N ALA A 279 -9.23 -1.92 12.42
CA ALA A 279 -10.46 -2.64 12.10
C ALA A 279 -10.18 -4.01 11.43
N PRO A 280 -11.15 -4.94 11.42
CA PRO A 280 -10.98 -6.27 10.80
C PRO A 280 -10.63 -6.22 9.31
N HIS A 281 -11.06 -5.19 8.59
CA HIS A 281 -10.88 -5.00 7.15
C HIS A 281 -9.66 -4.12 6.80
N VAL A 282 -8.84 -3.67 7.77
CA VAL A 282 -7.61 -2.90 7.52
C VAL A 282 -6.43 -3.85 7.35
N VAL A 283 -5.71 -3.72 6.25
CA VAL A 283 -4.58 -4.57 5.84
C VAL A 283 -3.37 -3.68 5.55
N PRO A 284 -2.41 -3.57 6.46
CA PRO A 284 -1.16 -2.88 6.18
C PRO A 284 -0.37 -3.62 5.10
N ILE A 285 0.23 -2.85 4.17
CA ILE A 285 1.00 -3.35 3.03
C ILE A 285 2.45 -2.85 3.06
N PRO A 286 3.23 -3.23 4.11
CA PRO A 286 4.64 -2.84 4.20
C PRO A 286 5.43 -3.34 3.01
N SER A 287 6.37 -2.52 2.52
CA SER A 287 7.30 -2.94 1.46
C SER A 287 8.55 -3.57 2.08
N SER A 288 9.04 -4.63 1.44
CA SER A 288 10.29 -5.29 1.79
C SER A 288 10.92 -5.97 0.57
N THR A 289 12.25 -5.92 0.49
CA THR A 289 13.05 -6.58 -0.56
C THR A 289 13.90 -7.73 -0.02
N ARG A 290 13.80 -8.04 1.29
CA ARG A 290 14.58 -9.07 1.96
C ARG A 290 13.66 -10.07 2.67
N ALA A 291 13.87 -11.35 2.45
CA ALA A 291 13.06 -12.42 3.03
C ALA A 291 12.91 -12.33 4.57
N ALA A 292 14.00 -12.07 5.29
CA ALA A 292 13.96 -11.93 6.73
C ALA A 292 13.04 -10.79 7.20
N ARG A 293 13.09 -9.63 6.52
CA ARG A 293 12.22 -8.50 6.83
C ARG A 293 10.77 -8.75 6.44
N THR A 294 10.54 -9.48 5.34
CA THR A 294 9.19 -9.90 4.97
C THR A 294 8.57 -10.81 6.03
N LEU A 295 9.33 -11.78 6.54
CA LEU A 295 8.89 -12.65 7.63
C LEU A 295 8.64 -11.87 8.92
N GLU A 296 9.50 -10.92 9.28
CA GLU A 296 9.28 -10.01 10.40
C GLU A 296 7.96 -9.23 10.24
N ASN A 297 7.72 -8.65 9.07
CA ASN A 297 6.48 -7.91 8.80
C ASN A 297 5.24 -8.82 8.93
N VAL A 298 5.27 -10.00 8.31
CA VAL A 298 4.12 -10.92 8.36
C VAL A 298 3.86 -11.43 9.77
N SER A 299 4.90 -11.61 10.60
CA SER A 299 4.74 -12.06 11.99
C SER A 299 3.95 -11.06 12.85
N ALA A 300 3.87 -9.78 12.44
CA ALA A 300 2.99 -8.79 13.09
C ALA A 300 1.51 -9.18 13.06
N ALA A 301 1.07 -10.02 12.11
CA ALA A 301 -0.29 -10.57 12.09
C ALA A 301 -0.62 -11.49 13.28
N SER A 302 0.37 -11.84 14.08
CA SER A 302 0.18 -12.65 15.30
C SER A 302 0.37 -11.84 16.60
N VAL A 303 0.67 -10.55 16.48
CA VAL A 303 0.83 -9.65 17.62
C VAL A 303 -0.54 -9.15 18.05
N GLU A 304 -0.88 -9.35 19.32
CA GLU A 304 -2.11 -8.84 19.91
C GLU A 304 -1.79 -7.60 20.77
N LEU A 305 -2.53 -6.52 20.53
CA LEU A 305 -2.50 -5.30 21.32
C LEU A 305 -3.74 -5.29 22.23
N ASN A 306 -3.53 -5.22 23.54
CA ASN A 306 -4.61 -5.10 24.49
C ASN A 306 -5.03 -3.62 24.70
N GLU A 307 -6.04 -3.37 25.50
CA GLU A 307 -6.57 -2.03 25.76
C GLU A 307 -5.51 -1.07 26.34
N GLN A 308 -4.67 -1.56 27.26
CA GLN A 308 -3.59 -0.78 27.85
C GLN A 308 -2.54 -0.38 26.80
N ASP A 309 -2.20 -1.30 25.86
CA ASP A 309 -1.28 -0.98 24.76
C ASP A 309 -1.84 0.15 23.89
N HIS A 310 -3.13 0.10 23.55
CA HIS A 310 -3.80 1.14 22.78
C HIS A 310 -3.82 2.49 23.49
N GLU A 311 -4.04 2.51 24.82
CA GLU A 311 -3.99 3.74 25.61
C GLU A 311 -2.56 4.32 25.68
N GLU A 312 -1.53 3.49 25.90
CA GLU A 312 -0.14 3.94 25.88
C GLU A 312 0.27 4.51 24.53
N ILE A 313 -0.13 3.86 23.42
CA ILE A 313 0.09 4.32 22.05
C ILE A 313 -0.61 5.67 21.79
N LYS A 314 -1.88 5.77 22.15
CA LYS A 314 -2.66 7.00 21.99
C LYS A 314 -2.00 8.15 22.74
N HIS A 315 -1.60 7.93 23.98
CA HIS A 315 -0.90 8.93 24.79
C HIS A 315 0.44 9.36 24.16
N ALA A 316 1.21 8.42 23.63
CA ALA A 316 2.45 8.72 22.91
C ALA A 316 2.21 9.59 21.67
N MET A 317 1.15 9.33 20.91
CA MET A 317 0.77 10.13 19.73
C MET A 317 0.31 11.55 20.14
N GLU A 318 -0.48 11.68 21.18
CA GLU A 318 -0.95 12.97 21.69
C GLU A 318 0.18 13.88 22.20
N LEU A 319 1.16 13.29 22.88
CA LEU A 319 2.34 14.02 23.38
C LEU A 319 3.34 14.41 22.29
N ASN A 320 3.34 13.71 21.17
CA ASN A 320 4.32 13.88 20.11
C ASN A 320 3.64 14.08 18.74
N PRO A 321 2.95 15.22 18.55
CA PRO A 321 2.25 15.49 17.30
C PRO A 321 3.24 15.56 16.12
N VAL A 322 2.82 14.99 14.99
CA VAL A 322 3.63 14.92 13.77
C VAL A 322 3.73 16.29 13.11
N SER A 323 4.94 16.66 12.69
CA SER A 323 5.24 17.91 11.99
C SER A 323 5.46 17.66 10.50
N GLY A 324 4.95 18.57 9.65
CA GLY A 324 5.09 18.55 8.20
C GLY A 324 4.01 17.75 7.49
N ASP A 325 3.73 18.17 6.25
CA ASP A 325 2.79 17.46 5.38
C ASP A 325 3.34 16.14 4.88
N ARG A 326 2.45 15.22 4.45
CA ARG A 326 2.82 13.91 3.90
C ARG A 326 3.68 14.05 2.65
N TYR A 327 3.33 14.96 1.77
CA TYR A 327 3.97 15.19 0.49
C TYR A 327 4.22 16.67 0.23
N ALA A 328 5.01 16.96 -0.81
CA ALA A 328 5.12 18.29 -1.35
C ALA A 328 3.74 18.85 -1.77
N LYS A 329 3.60 20.18 -1.74
CA LYS A 329 2.32 20.88 -1.86
C LYS A 329 1.52 20.54 -3.13
N GLU A 330 2.22 20.23 -4.22
CA GLU A 330 1.61 19.84 -5.50
C GLU A 330 0.94 18.46 -5.42
N ILE A 331 1.59 17.51 -4.77
CA ILE A 331 1.08 16.14 -4.60
C ILE A 331 -0.07 16.11 -3.59
N MET A 332 -0.01 16.97 -2.55
CA MET A 332 -1.10 17.09 -1.57
C MET A 332 -2.45 17.44 -2.20
N LYS A 333 -2.46 18.11 -3.36
CA LYS A 333 -3.71 18.43 -4.09
C LYS A 333 -4.41 17.19 -4.68
N SER A 334 -3.72 16.07 -4.79
CA SER A 334 -4.26 14.80 -5.32
C SER A 334 -4.57 13.78 -4.21
N VAL A 335 -4.50 14.22 -2.97
CA VAL A 335 -4.84 13.44 -1.78
C VAL A 335 -6.29 13.73 -1.39
N TRP A 336 -7.03 12.71 -1.05
CA TRP A 336 -8.45 12.79 -0.69
C TRP A 336 -9.36 13.30 -1.84
N GLY A 337 -9.04 12.95 -3.09
CA GLY A 337 -9.82 13.34 -4.27
C GLY A 337 -11.24 12.74 -4.36
#